data_e8ad13decf503416289f57b8214b03ef
#
_entry.id   e8ad13decf503416289f57b8214b03ef
#
_cell.length_a   1.000
_cell.length_b   1.000
_cell.length_c   1.000
_cell.angle_alpha   90.00
_cell.angle_beta   90.00
_cell.angle_gamma   90.00
#
_symmetry.space_group_name_H-M   'P 1'
#
loop_
_entity.id
_entity.type
_entity.pdbx_description
1 polymer ?
#
loop_
_entity_poly.entity_id
_entity_poly.type
_entity_poly.pdbx_seq_one_letter_code
_entity_poly.pdbx_strand_id
1 'polypeptide(L)'
;MPDQLANEIRATLAAARSQFEYLTDLGFAEQKVTSPAGSDVQNSEAAIPGGETLDAVFNDLGDCQRCGLGASRTKLVYGVGNPNARLVLVGEAPGREEDLQGEPFVGEAGRLLDRILQAMGLHRDDVYLCNVLKCRPPNNRDPQPDEVATCEAFLVRQLAAIRPQVIIGLGRFAVHSLLKTNAPISKLRGEWQSYQGIPLMPTYHPAYLLSNPEAKRDVWDDMKQVLRRLQTDGEGL
;
A
#
# COMPACT_ATOMS: atom_id res chain seq x y z
N MET A 1 31.00 -10.90 28.89
CA MET A 1 30.51 -9.80 28.03
C MET A 1 30.77 -10.00 26.53
N PRO A 2 31.96 -10.46 26.00
CA PRO A 2 32.10 -10.70 24.56
C PRO A 2 31.25 -11.87 24.03
N ASP A 3 31.02 -12.90 24.82
CA ASP A 3 30.29 -14.10 24.38
C ASP A 3 28.78 -13.85 24.22
N GLN A 4 28.21 -12.92 24.95
CA GLN A 4 26.78 -12.61 24.88
C GLN A 4 26.45 -11.86 23.60
N LEU A 5 27.28 -10.88 23.21
CA LEU A 5 27.17 -10.15 21.96
C LEU A 5 27.39 -11.08 20.75
N ALA A 6 28.34 -11.99 20.83
CA ALA A 6 28.59 -12.98 19.78
C ALA A 6 27.41 -13.95 19.62
N ASN A 7 26.72 -14.32 20.69
CA ASN A 7 25.53 -15.17 20.64
C ASN A 7 24.30 -14.42 20.08
N GLU A 8 24.12 -13.14 20.40
CA GLU A 8 23.06 -12.29 19.83
C GLU A 8 23.27 -12.09 18.33
N ILE A 9 24.51 -11.82 17.89
CA ILE A 9 24.86 -11.70 16.47
C ILE A 9 24.58 -13.03 15.73
N ARG A 10 24.98 -14.18 16.32
CA ARG A 10 24.70 -15.49 15.71
C ARG A 10 23.19 -15.78 15.62
N ALA A 11 22.42 -15.45 16.65
CA ALA A 11 20.97 -15.61 16.64
C ALA A 11 20.30 -14.74 15.56
N THR A 12 20.74 -13.49 15.43
CA THR A 12 20.25 -12.56 14.40
C THR A 12 20.60 -13.04 12.99
N LEU A 13 21.83 -13.53 12.78
CA LEU A 13 22.26 -14.10 11.50
C LEU A 13 21.50 -15.40 11.17
N ALA A 14 21.22 -16.24 12.16
CA ALA A 14 20.44 -17.46 11.95
C ALA A 14 18.98 -17.14 11.58
N ALA A 15 18.38 -16.15 12.24
CA ALA A 15 17.03 -15.67 11.91
C ALA A 15 16.99 -15.06 10.50
N ALA A 16 17.96 -14.24 10.13
CA ALA A 16 18.07 -13.67 8.79
C ALA A 16 18.26 -14.76 7.72
N ARG A 17 19.05 -15.80 8.01
CA ARG A 17 19.28 -16.94 7.11
C ARG A 17 18.01 -17.78 6.91
N SER A 18 17.29 -18.07 7.99
CA SER A 18 16.00 -18.77 7.92
C SER A 18 14.96 -17.96 7.15
N GLN A 19 14.97 -16.65 7.29
CA GLN A 19 14.09 -15.76 6.52
C GLN A 19 14.45 -15.72 5.05
N PHE A 20 15.76 -15.78 4.72
CA PHE A 20 16.25 -15.87 3.36
C PHE A 20 15.92 -17.22 2.70
N GLU A 21 16.12 -18.33 3.42
CA GLU A 21 15.71 -19.66 2.97
C GLU A 21 14.21 -19.75 2.73
N TYR A 22 13.39 -19.19 3.62
CA TYR A 22 11.94 -19.09 3.44
C TYR A 22 11.55 -18.27 2.20
N LEU A 23 12.25 -17.17 1.92
CA LEU A 23 12.03 -16.38 0.70
C LEU A 23 12.44 -17.15 -0.55
N THR A 24 13.52 -17.92 -0.49
CA THR A 24 13.98 -18.78 -1.60
C THR A 24 13.00 -19.91 -1.88
N ASP A 25 12.43 -20.53 -0.85
CA ASP A 25 11.37 -21.55 -0.97
C ASP A 25 10.06 -20.98 -1.53
N LEU A 26 9.83 -19.68 -1.34
CA LEU A 26 8.72 -18.95 -1.97
C LEU A 26 9.02 -18.56 -3.43
N GLY A 27 10.19 -18.93 -3.98
CA GLY A 27 10.59 -18.63 -5.35
C GLY A 27 11.24 -17.27 -5.54
N PHE A 28 11.68 -16.62 -4.45
CA PHE A 28 12.47 -15.40 -4.50
C PHE A 28 13.96 -15.74 -4.66
N ALA A 29 14.38 -16.21 -5.84
CA ALA A 29 15.79 -16.43 -6.13
C ALA A 29 16.46 -15.13 -6.59
N GLU A 30 17.58 -14.83 -5.96
CA GLU A 30 18.58 -13.80 -6.20
C GLU A 30 18.44 -12.92 -7.45
N GLN A 31 18.01 -11.68 -7.27
CA GLN A 31 18.48 -10.58 -8.10
C GLN A 31 19.62 -9.84 -7.37
N LYS A 32 20.81 -9.79 -8.00
CA LYS A 32 21.92 -8.99 -7.51
C LYS A 32 21.51 -7.53 -7.46
N VAL A 33 21.33 -7.01 -6.25
CA VAL A 33 21.18 -5.58 -6.02
C VAL A 33 22.54 -4.93 -6.20
N THR A 34 22.77 -4.27 -7.34
CA THR A 34 23.84 -3.29 -7.48
C THR A 34 23.32 -1.98 -6.91
N SER A 35 23.77 -1.63 -5.71
CA SER A 35 23.52 -0.29 -5.16
C SER A 35 24.20 0.76 -6.05
N PRO A 36 23.49 1.77 -6.55
CA PRO A 36 24.14 2.97 -7.04
C PRO A 36 24.66 3.77 -5.85
N ALA A 37 25.97 4.12 -5.91
CA ALA A 37 26.64 4.97 -4.94
C ALA A 37 25.91 6.33 -4.84
N GLY A 38 25.86 6.84 -3.61
CA GLY A 38 25.13 8.03 -3.22
C GLY A 38 25.27 9.23 -4.17
N SER A 39 24.13 9.79 -4.47
CA SER A 39 24.02 11.19 -4.89
C SER A 39 23.05 11.86 -3.93
N ASP A 40 23.51 12.95 -3.31
CA ASP A 40 22.72 13.84 -2.47
C ASP A 40 21.49 14.31 -3.27
N VAL A 41 20.33 13.72 -2.97
CA VAL A 41 19.07 14.23 -3.46
C VAL A 41 18.72 15.43 -2.60
N GLN A 42 19.13 16.61 -3.06
CA GLN A 42 18.55 17.87 -2.59
C GLN A 42 17.07 17.84 -2.91
N ASN A 43 16.26 17.86 -1.85
CA ASN A 43 14.82 17.92 -1.89
C ASN A 43 14.39 19.28 -2.50
N SER A 44 14.33 19.35 -3.83
CA SER A 44 13.71 20.48 -4.50
C SER A 44 12.21 20.23 -4.51
N GLU A 45 11.49 20.92 -3.61
CA GLU A 45 10.04 21.13 -3.71
C GLU A 45 9.74 21.78 -5.07
N ALA A 46 9.53 20.99 -6.09
CA ALA A 46 8.91 21.45 -7.31
C ALA A 46 7.41 21.64 -7.03
N ALA A 47 7.06 22.78 -6.43
CA ALA A 47 5.69 23.24 -6.32
C ALA A 47 5.10 23.36 -7.72
N ILE A 48 4.15 22.48 -8.04
CA ILE A 48 3.42 22.56 -9.31
C ILE A 48 2.37 23.66 -9.16
N PRO A 49 2.33 24.66 -10.07
CA PRO A 49 1.36 25.74 -9.99
C PRO A 49 -0.07 25.18 -10.11
N GLY A 50 -0.87 25.27 -9.05
CA GLY A 50 -2.31 25.14 -9.10
C GLY A 50 -2.94 23.80 -8.69
N GLY A 51 -2.18 22.80 -8.19
CA GLY A 51 -2.74 21.54 -7.69
C GLY A 51 -2.97 21.58 -6.16
N GLU A 52 -4.05 20.93 -5.70
CA GLU A 52 -4.29 20.72 -4.28
C GLU A 52 -3.21 19.81 -3.69
N THR A 53 -2.71 20.12 -2.48
CA THR A 53 -1.70 19.30 -1.79
C THR A 53 -2.35 18.26 -0.88
N LEU A 54 -1.62 17.20 -0.52
CA LEU A 54 -2.08 16.22 0.47
C LEU A 54 -2.43 16.88 1.81
N ASP A 55 -1.66 17.88 2.24
CA ASP A 55 -1.93 18.63 3.47
C ASP A 55 -3.23 19.43 3.37
N ALA A 56 -3.53 20.03 2.24
CA ALA A 56 -4.80 20.73 2.02
C ALA A 56 -5.99 19.76 2.09
N VAL A 57 -5.86 18.56 1.48
CA VAL A 57 -6.87 17.51 1.57
C VAL A 57 -7.04 17.01 3.00
N PHE A 58 -5.94 16.84 3.74
CA PHE A 58 -5.96 16.43 5.15
C PHE A 58 -6.63 17.48 6.05
N ASN A 59 -6.31 18.75 5.85
CA ASN A 59 -6.88 19.85 6.60
C ASN A 59 -8.40 19.98 6.36
N ASP A 60 -8.86 19.79 5.11
CA ASP A 60 -10.31 19.76 4.82
C ASP A 60 -10.98 18.50 5.41
N LEU A 61 -10.31 17.35 5.41
CA LEU A 61 -10.83 16.15 6.06
C LEU A 61 -11.05 16.41 7.55
N GLY A 62 -10.04 16.99 8.24
CA GLY A 62 -10.10 17.38 9.64
C GLY A 62 -10.62 16.26 10.56
N ASP A 63 -11.35 16.59 11.59
CA ASP A 63 -12.10 15.62 12.41
C ASP A 63 -13.45 15.28 11.73
N CYS A 64 -13.37 14.62 10.59
CA CYS A 64 -14.49 14.34 9.70
C CYS A 64 -15.65 13.64 10.39
N GLN A 65 -16.85 14.21 10.28
CA GLN A 65 -18.13 13.66 10.74
C GLN A 65 -19.14 13.53 9.59
N ARG A 66 -18.68 13.45 8.32
CA ARG A 66 -19.53 13.48 7.13
C ARG A 66 -20.34 12.19 6.93
N CYS A 67 -19.99 11.09 7.61
CA CYS A 67 -20.75 9.84 7.64
C CYS A 67 -20.75 9.23 9.04
N GLY A 68 -21.57 8.19 9.27
CA GLY A 68 -21.73 7.55 10.57
C GLY A 68 -20.45 6.95 11.18
N LEU A 69 -19.43 6.67 10.37
CA LEU A 69 -18.17 6.12 10.84
C LEU A 69 -17.35 7.11 11.68
N GLY A 70 -17.56 8.41 11.49
CA GLY A 70 -16.92 9.44 12.29
C GLY A 70 -17.18 9.32 13.78
N ALA A 71 -18.39 8.93 14.15
CA ALA A 71 -18.79 8.76 15.55
C ALA A 71 -18.26 7.49 16.21
N SER A 72 -17.82 6.49 15.44
CA SER A 72 -17.41 5.17 15.96
C SER A 72 -15.92 4.89 15.88
N ARG A 73 -15.15 5.67 15.12
CA ARG A 73 -13.68 5.51 15.02
C ARG A 73 -12.99 5.97 16.29
N THR A 74 -11.81 5.41 16.56
CA THR A 74 -10.88 5.90 17.57
C THR A 74 -9.98 7.00 16.99
N LYS A 75 -9.35 6.72 15.85
CA LYS A 75 -8.54 7.68 15.10
C LYS A 75 -8.88 7.65 13.62
N LEU A 76 -8.70 8.80 12.98
CA LEU A 76 -8.78 8.90 11.53
C LEU A 76 -7.50 8.33 10.91
N VAL A 77 -7.64 7.53 9.85
CA VAL A 77 -6.53 6.90 9.12
C VAL A 77 -6.48 7.50 7.72
N TYR A 78 -5.73 8.58 7.57
CA TYR A 78 -5.68 9.35 6.33
C TYR A 78 -4.94 8.62 5.21
N GLY A 79 -3.72 8.20 5.51
CA GLY A 79 -2.74 7.63 4.60
C GLY A 79 -1.34 8.00 5.07
N VAL A 80 -0.32 7.28 4.59
CA VAL A 80 1.07 7.48 4.99
C VAL A 80 2.02 7.11 3.86
N GLY A 81 3.20 7.71 3.83
CA GLY A 81 4.27 7.43 2.87
C GLY A 81 4.70 8.66 2.09
N ASN A 82 5.33 8.44 0.95
CA ASN A 82 5.89 9.50 0.11
C ASN A 82 4.77 10.29 -0.59
N PRO A 83 4.65 11.60 -0.38
CA PRO A 83 3.66 12.43 -1.07
C PRO A 83 3.88 12.54 -2.59
N ASN A 84 5.08 12.19 -3.06
CA ASN A 84 5.45 12.14 -4.48
C ASN A 84 5.67 10.69 -4.96
N ALA A 85 5.00 9.72 -4.33
CA ALA A 85 5.18 8.31 -4.64
C ALA A 85 4.81 7.99 -6.09
N ARG A 86 5.67 7.23 -6.77
CA ARG A 86 5.36 6.65 -8.08
C ARG A 86 4.34 5.50 -7.97
N LEU A 87 4.22 4.90 -6.81
CA LEU A 87 3.33 3.77 -6.53
C LEU A 87 2.42 4.07 -5.33
N VAL A 88 1.11 3.99 -5.54
CA VAL A 88 0.11 4.10 -4.46
C VAL A 88 -0.60 2.76 -4.28
N LEU A 89 -0.71 2.31 -3.04
CA LEU A 89 -1.49 1.13 -2.69
C LEU A 89 -2.77 1.56 -1.96
N VAL A 90 -3.90 1.11 -2.49
CA VAL A 90 -5.23 1.47 -1.99
C VAL A 90 -5.92 0.23 -1.43
N GLY A 91 -6.18 0.22 -0.13
CA GLY A 91 -6.98 -0.80 0.55
C GLY A 91 -8.45 -0.40 0.71
N GLU A 92 -9.19 -1.20 1.46
CA GLU A 92 -10.62 -1.01 1.72
C GLU A 92 -10.88 0.02 2.82
N ALA A 93 -10.50 -0.31 4.04
CA ALA A 93 -10.79 0.43 5.26
C ALA A 93 -9.77 0.11 6.36
N PRO A 94 -9.63 0.98 7.38
CA PRO A 94 -8.84 0.66 8.57
C PRO A 94 -9.39 -0.55 9.32
N GLY A 95 -8.51 -1.41 9.81
CA GLY A 95 -8.80 -2.43 10.81
C GLY A 95 -8.67 -1.87 12.24
N ARG A 96 -8.65 -2.77 13.22
CA ARG A 96 -8.59 -2.39 14.65
C ARG A 96 -7.26 -1.72 15.02
N GLU A 97 -6.16 -2.29 14.59
CA GLU A 97 -4.83 -1.77 14.90
C GLU A 97 -4.62 -0.40 14.24
N GLU A 98 -5.09 -0.25 13.00
CA GLU A 98 -5.04 0.99 12.24
C GLU A 98 -5.88 2.09 12.92
N ASP A 99 -7.08 1.75 13.39
CA ASP A 99 -7.96 2.67 14.12
C ASP A 99 -7.35 3.15 15.45
N LEU A 100 -6.60 2.29 16.13
CA LEU A 100 -5.90 2.63 17.37
C LEU A 100 -4.65 3.49 17.13
N GLN A 101 -3.91 3.21 16.06
CA GLN A 101 -2.64 3.89 15.77
C GLN A 101 -2.82 5.15 14.91
N GLY A 102 -3.84 5.19 14.04
CA GLY A 102 -4.07 6.29 13.10
C GLY A 102 -3.30 6.12 11.78
N GLU A 103 -2.69 4.96 11.55
CA GLU A 103 -1.90 4.67 10.36
C GLU A 103 -2.45 3.46 9.60
N PRO A 104 -2.43 3.44 8.24
CA PRO A 104 -2.89 2.31 7.46
C PRO A 104 -1.89 1.15 7.48
N PHE A 105 -2.40 -0.07 7.44
CA PHE A 105 -1.60 -1.30 7.28
C PHE A 105 -0.54 -1.49 8.38
N VAL A 106 -0.91 -1.35 9.65
CA VAL A 106 -0.03 -1.61 10.82
C VAL A 106 -0.32 -2.94 11.51
N GLY A 107 -1.47 -3.57 11.25
CA GLY A 107 -1.84 -4.87 11.74
C GLY A 107 -1.11 -6.02 11.03
N GLU A 108 -1.59 -7.26 11.22
CA GLU A 108 -0.98 -8.47 10.66
C GLU A 108 -0.95 -8.44 9.11
N ALA A 109 -2.04 -7.98 8.49
CA ALA A 109 -2.12 -7.78 7.04
C ALA A 109 -1.10 -6.74 6.55
N GLY A 110 -0.88 -5.68 7.34
CA GLY A 110 0.11 -4.64 7.04
C GLY A 110 1.54 -5.18 7.12
N ARG A 111 1.87 -5.96 8.16
CA ARG A 111 3.17 -6.63 8.25
C ARG A 111 3.44 -7.59 7.09
N LEU A 112 2.39 -8.23 6.55
CA LEU A 112 2.54 -9.03 5.33
C LEU A 112 2.79 -8.12 4.10
N LEU A 113 2.08 -7.00 4.02
CA LEU A 113 2.30 -6.01 2.95
C LEU A 113 3.73 -5.46 2.97
N ASP A 114 4.29 -5.18 4.16
CA ASP A 114 5.67 -4.72 4.31
C ASP A 114 6.68 -5.75 3.74
N ARG A 115 6.44 -7.06 3.97
CA ARG A 115 7.26 -8.13 3.38
C ARG A 115 7.12 -8.19 1.86
N ILE A 116 5.92 -7.95 1.33
CA ILE A 116 5.70 -7.89 -0.13
C ILE A 116 6.47 -6.69 -0.72
N LEU A 117 6.36 -5.50 -0.11
CA LEU A 117 7.11 -4.32 -0.53
C LEU A 117 8.62 -4.56 -0.47
N GLN A 118 9.12 -5.14 0.62
CA GLN A 118 10.54 -5.48 0.77
C GLN A 118 11.00 -6.47 -0.33
N ALA A 119 10.19 -7.46 -0.68
CA ALA A 119 10.49 -8.37 -1.78
C ALA A 119 10.50 -7.66 -3.16
N MET A 120 9.73 -6.57 -3.30
CA MET A 120 9.79 -5.68 -4.47
C MET A 120 11.01 -4.74 -4.46
N GLY A 121 11.83 -4.73 -3.40
CA GLY A 121 12.92 -3.79 -3.20
C GLY A 121 12.45 -2.40 -2.79
N LEU A 122 11.24 -2.29 -2.22
CA LEU A 122 10.62 -1.04 -1.79
C LEU A 122 10.40 -1.02 -0.28
N HIS A 123 10.38 0.18 0.30
CA HIS A 123 9.99 0.45 1.68
C HIS A 123 8.71 1.29 1.73
N ARG A 124 8.11 1.43 2.92
CA ARG A 124 6.90 2.27 3.09
C ARG A 124 7.13 3.72 2.65
N ASP A 125 8.34 4.22 2.84
CA ASP A 125 8.73 5.60 2.48
C ASP A 125 8.91 5.81 0.95
N ASP A 126 8.93 4.74 0.17
CA ASP A 126 9.01 4.80 -1.30
C ASP A 126 7.63 4.85 -1.96
N VAL A 127 6.60 4.45 -1.23
CA VAL A 127 5.22 4.31 -1.71
C VAL A 127 4.26 5.17 -0.89
N TYR A 128 3.01 5.28 -1.32
CA TYR A 128 1.96 5.85 -0.49
C TYR A 128 0.89 4.80 -0.22
N LEU A 129 0.52 4.64 1.05
CA LEU A 129 -0.46 3.68 1.53
C LEU A 129 -1.72 4.41 2.01
N CYS A 130 -2.87 4.03 1.50
CA CYS A 130 -4.15 4.57 1.96
C CYS A 130 -5.29 3.55 1.77
N ASN A 131 -6.48 3.94 2.20
CA ASN A 131 -7.69 3.15 2.01
C ASN A 131 -8.78 4.01 1.35
N VAL A 132 -9.80 3.35 0.80
CA VAL A 132 -11.05 4.02 0.35
C VAL A 132 -11.70 4.74 1.52
N LEU A 133 -11.96 4.02 2.63
CA LEU A 133 -12.46 4.62 3.86
C LEU A 133 -11.33 5.10 4.76
N LYS A 134 -11.53 6.24 5.43
CA LYS A 134 -10.56 6.80 6.39
C LYS A 134 -10.92 6.48 7.84
N CYS A 135 -12.04 5.81 8.06
CA CYS A 135 -12.54 5.40 9.38
C CYS A 135 -12.86 3.92 9.37
N ARG A 136 -12.65 3.26 10.51
CA ARG A 136 -12.94 1.84 10.70
C ARG A 136 -14.44 1.58 10.77
N PRO A 137 -15.01 0.68 9.94
CA PRO A 137 -16.37 0.21 10.13
C PRO A 137 -16.52 -0.62 11.42
N PRO A 138 -17.64 -0.51 12.16
CA PRO A 138 -17.89 -1.29 13.36
C PRO A 138 -17.69 -2.80 13.11
N ASN A 139 -16.96 -3.48 14.00
CA ASN A 139 -16.63 -4.91 13.90
C ASN A 139 -15.96 -5.32 12.58
N ASN A 140 -15.30 -4.40 11.87
CA ASN A 140 -14.70 -4.60 10.54
C ASN A 140 -15.73 -5.16 9.53
N ARG A 141 -16.99 -4.74 9.59
CA ARG A 141 -17.97 -5.09 8.57
C ARG A 141 -17.62 -4.48 7.22
N ASP A 142 -18.19 -5.01 6.19
CA ASP A 142 -18.09 -4.43 4.85
C ASP A 142 -18.52 -2.95 4.84
N PRO A 143 -17.84 -2.08 4.06
CA PRO A 143 -18.24 -0.70 3.83
C PRO A 143 -19.66 -0.59 3.27
N GLN A 144 -20.44 0.39 3.73
CA GLN A 144 -21.73 0.69 3.17
C GLN A 144 -21.61 1.66 1.97
N PRO A 145 -22.51 1.59 0.99
CA PRO A 145 -22.43 2.43 -0.22
C PRO A 145 -22.38 3.94 0.05
N ASP A 146 -23.11 4.42 1.05
CA ASP A 146 -23.15 5.82 1.47
C ASP A 146 -21.84 6.25 2.15
N GLU A 147 -21.21 5.34 2.93
CA GLU A 147 -19.91 5.58 3.54
C GLU A 147 -18.81 5.70 2.47
N VAL A 148 -18.84 4.80 1.47
CA VAL A 148 -17.93 4.84 0.32
C VAL A 148 -18.13 6.12 -0.48
N ALA A 149 -19.37 6.43 -0.86
CA ALA A 149 -19.68 7.62 -1.66
C ALA A 149 -19.23 8.92 -0.98
N THR A 150 -19.39 9.00 0.35
CA THR A 150 -18.96 10.16 1.14
C THR A 150 -17.43 10.24 1.26
N CYS A 151 -16.76 9.13 1.48
CA CYS A 151 -15.31 9.11 1.80
C CYS A 151 -14.43 9.07 0.55
N GLU A 152 -14.92 8.52 -0.56
CA GLU A 152 -14.16 8.35 -1.81
C GLU A 152 -13.67 9.68 -2.39
N ALA A 153 -14.40 10.79 -2.18
CA ALA A 153 -13.99 12.10 -2.63
C ALA A 153 -12.59 12.50 -2.12
N PHE A 154 -12.23 12.07 -0.91
CA PHE A 154 -10.89 12.30 -0.35
C PHE A 154 -9.83 11.42 -1.00
N LEU A 155 -10.14 10.15 -1.32
CA LEU A 155 -9.24 9.29 -2.08
C LEU A 155 -8.95 9.86 -3.47
N VAL A 156 -9.96 10.33 -4.17
CA VAL A 156 -9.81 10.98 -5.50
C VAL A 156 -8.84 12.15 -5.41
N ARG A 157 -9.01 13.03 -4.41
CA ARG A 157 -8.15 14.20 -4.18
C ARG A 157 -6.72 13.79 -3.78
N GLN A 158 -6.56 12.77 -2.95
CA GLN A 158 -5.24 12.23 -2.61
C GLN A 158 -4.50 11.72 -3.85
N LEU A 159 -5.16 10.93 -4.69
CA LEU A 159 -4.57 10.41 -5.93
C LEU A 159 -4.25 11.52 -6.92
N ALA A 160 -5.10 12.57 -7.00
CA ALA A 160 -4.84 13.74 -7.82
C ALA A 160 -3.67 14.59 -7.30
N ALA A 161 -3.47 14.67 -5.98
CA ALA A 161 -2.34 15.37 -5.38
C ALA A 161 -1.01 14.62 -5.60
N ILE A 162 -1.01 13.28 -5.39
CA ILE A 162 0.19 12.43 -5.52
C ILE A 162 0.59 12.23 -6.99
N ARG A 163 -0.39 12.02 -7.89
CA ARG A 163 -0.20 11.70 -9.32
C ARG A 163 0.73 10.51 -9.55
N PRO A 164 0.40 9.34 -9.00
CA PRO A 164 1.26 8.17 -9.10
C PRO A 164 1.33 7.68 -10.55
N GLN A 165 2.40 6.96 -10.89
CA GLN A 165 2.53 6.27 -12.18
C GLN A 165 1.72 4.98 -12.20
N VAL A 166 1.56 4.32 -11.02
CA VAL A 166 0.83 3.06 -10.87
C VAL A 166 0.03 3.09 -9.56
N ILE A 167 -1.18 2.54 -9.63
CA ILE A 167 -2.01 2.23 -8.46
C ILE A 167 -2.11 0.71 -8.31
N ILE A 168 -1.97 0.18 -7.09
CA ILE A 168 -2.35 -1.17 -6.74
C ILE A 168 -3.66 -1.13 -5.95
N GLY A 169 -4.71 -1.78 -6.45
CA GLY A 169 -5.96 -1.99 -5.73
C GLY A 169 -5.90 -3.28 -4.92
N LEU A 170 -5.90 -3.17 -3.58
CA LEU A 170 -5.79 -4.29 -2.66
C LEU A 170 -7.18 -4.83 -2.27
N GLY A 171 -7.57 -5.93 -2.89
CA GLY A 171 -8.82 -6.64 -2.58
C GLY A 171 -10.06 -6.08 -3.27
N ARG A 172 -11.16 -6.80 -3.09
CA ARG A 172 -12.42 -6.58 -3.78
C ARG A 172 -12.95 -5.14 -3.64
N PHE A 173 -13.06 -4.65 -2.41
CA PHE A 173 -13.70 -3.36 -2.15
C PHE A 173 -12.93 -2.17 -2.72
N ALA A 174 -11.61 -2.15 -2.56
CA ALA A 174 -10.78 -1.11 -3.15
C ALA A 174 -10.89 -1.12 -4.68
N VAL A 175 -10.82 -2.30 -5.30
CA VAL A 175 -10.92 -2.47 -6.75
C VAL A 175 -12.30 -2.08 -7.27
N HIS A 176 -13.38 -2.51 -6.59
CA HIS A 176 -14.74 -2.15 -6.98
C HIS A 176 -15.01 -0.65 -6.88
N SER A 177 -14.48 -0.01 -5.82
CA SER A 177 -14.59 1.44 -5.66
C SER A 177 -13.85 2.19 -6.77
N LEU A 178 -12.61 1.79 -7.06
CA LEU A 178 -11.79 2.44 -8.08
C LEU A 178 -12.32 2.21 -9.50
N LEU A 179 -12.73 0.99 -9.85
CA LEU A 179 -13.15 0.63 -11.21
C LEU A 179 -14.66 0.74 -11.46
N LYS A 180 -15.46 1.04 -10.42
CA LYS A 180 -16.92 1.08 -10.50
C LYS A 180 -17.51 -0.20 -11.11
N THR A 181 -17.02 -1.35 -10.68
CA THR A 181 -17.39 -2.69 -11.16
C THR A 181 -17.78 -3.61 -10.02
N ASN A 182 -18.55 -4.64 -10.31
CA ASN A 182 -18.88 -5.72 -9.38
C ASN A 182 -18.25 -7.07 -9.81
N ALA A 183 -17.34 -7.05 -10.76
CA ALA A 183 -16.67 -8.26 -11.23
C ALA A 183 -15.83 -8.91 -10.11
N PRO A 184 -15.80 -10.25 -9.99
CA PRO A 184 -15.01 -10.92 -8.97
C PRO A 184 -13.53 -10.56 -9.06
N ILE A 185 -12.90 -10.35 -7.90
CA ILE A 185 -11.46 -9.99 -7.84
C ILE A 185 -10.59 -11.06 -8.50
N SER A 186 -10.97 -12.32 -8.45
CA SER A 186 -10.28 -13.43 -9.13
C SER A 186 -10.24 -13.33 -10.65
N LYS A 187 -11.14 -12.53 -11.25
CA LYS A 187 -11.15 -12.24 -12.70
C LYS A 187 -10.44 -10.94 -13.05
N LEU A 188 -10.29 -10.04 -12.08
CA LEU A 188 -9.68 -8.73 -12.30
C LEU A 188 -8.20 -8.72 -11.94
N ARG A 189 -7.78 -9.54 -10.93
CA ARG A 189 -6.40 -9.55 -10.49
C ARG A 189 -5.43 -9.95 -11.61
N GLY A 190 -4.28 -9.33 -11.60
CA GLY A 190 -3.22 -9.63 -12.56
C GLY A 190 -3.43 -9.04 -13.96
N GLU A 191 -4.58 -8.43 -14.21
CA GLU A 191 -4.91 -7.77 -15.47
C GLU A 191 -4.88 -6.25 -15.31
N TRP A 192 -4.08 -5.56 -16.11
CA TRP A 192 -4.00 -4.11 -16.08
C TRP A 192 -5.34 -3.46 -16.37
N GLN A 193 -5.73 -2.58 -15.47
CA GLN A 193 -6.89 -1.70 -15.60
C GLN A 193 -6.43 -0.24 -15.69
N SER A 194 -7.38 0.68 -15.79
CA SER A 194 -7.10 2.12 -15.77
C SER A 194 -8.02 2.84 -14.79
N TYR A 195 -7.45 3.69 -13.96
CA TYR A 195 -8.17 4.61 -13.10
C TYR A 195 -7.83 6.05 -13.49
N GLN A 196 -8.77 6.76 -14.12
CA GLN A 196 -8.56 8.15 -14.59
C GLN A 196 -7.27 8.34 -15.42
N GLY A 197 -6.94 7.36 -16.26
CA GLY A 197 -5.73 7.37 -17.07
C GLY A 197 -4.49 6.78 -16.38
N ILE A 198 -4.53 6.54 -15.07
CA ILE A 198 -3.43 5.93 -14.32
C ILE A 198 -3.55 4.41 -14.40
N PRO A 199 -2.48 3.68 -14.75
CA PRO A 199 -2.46 2.21 -14.71
C PRO A 199 -2.78 1.69 -13.31
N LEU A 200 -3.73 0.76 -13.23
CA LEU A 200 -4.17 0.14 -11.99
C LEU A 200 -4.00 -1.38 -12.07
N MET A 201 -3.33 -1.95 -11.09
CA MET A 201 -3.18 -3.39 -10.91
C MET A 201 -4.09 -3.86 -9.77
N PRO A 202 -5.19 -4.57 -10.07
CA PRO A 202 -5.98 -5.26 -9.06
C PRO A 202 -5.21 -6.48 -8.54
N THR A 203 -5.26 -6.70 -7.21
CA THR A 203 -4.70 -7.90 -6.60
C THR A 203 -5.47 -8.29 -5.34
N TYR A 204 -5.16 -9.45 -4.74
CA TYR A 204 -5.76 -9.86 -3.48
C TYR A 204 -5.31 -8.96 -2.32
N HIS A 205 -6.20 -8.78 -1.34
CA HIS A 205 -5.88 -8.06 -0.12
C HIS A 205 -4.90 -8.89 0.75
N PRO A 206 -3.90 -8.29 1.41
CA PRO A 206 -2.97 -9.03 2.27
C PRO A 206 -3.67 -9.85 3.36
N ALA A 207 -4.79 -9.38 3.93
CA ALA A 207 -5.57 -10.16 4.89
C ALA A 207 -6.10 -11.48 4.32
N TYR A 208 -6.45 -11.53 3.04
CA TYR A 208 -6.87 -12.77 2.37
C TYR A 208 -5.73 -13.80 2.32
N LEU A 209 -4.49 -13.35 2.14
CA LEU A 209 -3.31 -14.21 2.05
C LEU A 209 -2.92 -14.86 3.39
N LEU A 210 -3.38 -14.30 4.51
CA LEU A 210 -3.16 -14.88 5.84
C LEU A 210 -3.94 -16.20 6.00
N SER A 211 -5.15 -16.26 5.43
CA SER A 211 -6.00 -17.45 5.44
C SER A 211 -5.84 -18.32 4.19
N ASN A 212 -5.22 -17.81 3.12
CA ASN A 212 -5.05 -18.48 1.84
C ASN A 212 -3.60 -18.32 1.34
N PRO A 213 -2.64 -19.03 1.98
CA PRO A 213 -1.22 -18.86 1.68
C PRO A 213 -0.81 -19.18 0.23
N GLU A 214 -1.54 -20.08 -0.43
CA GLU A 214 -1.33 -20.46 -1.83
C GLU A 214 -1.52 -19.28 -2.80
N ALA A 215 -2.40 -18.34 -2.47
CA ALA A 215 -2.64 -17.15 -3.27
C ALA A 215 -1.48 -16.13 -3.25
N LYS A 216 -0.46 -16.33 -2.40
CA LYS A 216 0.74 -15.48 -2.38
C LYS A 216 1.50 -15.51 -3.70
N ARG A 217 1.51 -16.66 -4.39
CA ARG A 217 2.12 -16.77 -5.73
C ARG A 217 1.43 -15.83 -6.72
N ASP A 218 0.11 -15.84 -6.72
CA ASP A 218 -0.69 -14.97 -7.58
C ASP A 218 -0.37 -13.49 -7.35
N VAL A 219 -0.35 -13.07 -6.08
CA VAL A 219 -0.01 -11.68 -5.73
C VAL A 219 1.41 -11.35 -6.16
N TRP A 220 2.37 -12.28 -6.00
CA TRP A 220 3.74 -12.05 -6.44
C TRP A 220 3.84 -11.88 -7.97
N ASP A 221 3.07 -12.65 -8.73
CA ASP A 221 3.00 -12.49 -10.18
C ASP A 221 2.44 -11.12 -10.59
N ASP A 222 1.44 -10.61 -9.83
CA ASP A 222 0.93 -9.25 -10.02
C ASP A 222 2.01 -8.20 -9.70
N MET A 223 2.74 -8.36 -8.59
CA MET A 223 3.81 -7.43 -8.17
C MET A 223 4.97 -7.39 -9.17
N LYS A 224 5.34 -8.53 -9.76
CA LYS A 224 6.37 -8.56 -10.83
C LYS A 224 5.95 -7.74 -12.07
N GLN A 225 4.65 -7.72 -12.40
CA GLN A 225 4.15 -6.87 -13.48
C GLN A 225 4.26 -5.39 -13.14
N VAL A 226 3.92 -5.02 -11.88
CA VAL A 226 4.04 -3.65 -11.38
C VAL A 226 5.50 -3.19 -11.43
N LEU A 227 6.44 -4.02 -10.95
CA LEU A 227 7.87 -3.70 -10.99
C LEU A 227 8.37 -3.43 -12.40
N ARG A 228 8.02 -4.30 -13.37
CA ARG A 228 8.40 -4.10 -14.77
C ARG A 228 7.89 -2.77 -15.30
N ARG A 229 6.65 -2.39 -14.97
CA ARG A 229 6.07 -1.12 -15.41
C ARG A 229 6.78 0.08 -14.81
N LEU A 230 7.07 0.05 -13.51
CA LEU A 230 7.81 1.13 -12.84
C LEU A 230 9.24 1.32 -13.39
N GLN A 231 9.85 0.24 -13.91
CA GLN A 231 11.19 0.29 -14.53
C GLN A 231 11.13 0.92 -15.93
N THR A 232 10.18 0.51 -16.77
CA THR A 232 10.07 1.02 -18.15
C THR A 232 9.71 2.51 -18.20
N ASP A 233 8.91 3.02 -17.27
CA ASP A 233 8.54 4.43 -17.21
C ASP A 233 9.65 5.30 -16.56
N GLY A 234 10.75 4.69 -16.06
CA GLY A 234 11.93 5.36 -15.52
C GLY A 234 13.08 5.55 -16.53
N GLU A 235 13.06 4.86 -17.67
CA GLU A 235 14.09 4.96 -18.72
C GLU A 235 13.78 6.01 -19.80
N GLY A 236 12.72 6.78 -19.64
CA GLY A 236 12.21 7.75 -20.62
C GLY A 236 12.46 9.23 -20.29
N LEU A 237 13.61 9.56 -19.61
CA LEU A 237 14.06 10.97 -19.40
C LEU A 237 15.53 11.10 -19.76
#